data_8358d29b62305a029ee50c61b89ccd57
#
_entry.id   8358d29b62305a029ee50c61b89ccd57
#
_cell.length_a   1.000
_cell.length_b   1.000
_cell.length_c   1.000
_cell.angle_alpha   90.00
_cell.angle_beta   90.00
_cell.angle_gamma   90.00
#
_symmetry.space_group_name_H-M   'P 1'
#
loop_
_entity.id
_entity.type
_entity.pdbx_description
1 polymer ?
#
loop_
_entity_poly.entity_id
_entity_poly.type
_entity_poly.pdbx_seq_one_letter_code
_entity_poly.pdbx_strand_id
1 'polypeptide(L)'
;PVEHHRRFRVIGRSNIMTQELSTGINRRALLGAFAATAIVAAPTFSNAAGFLRGSGDIRRIRMYSGRTGERIDMIYWIEGKYIKDAIKEVNYFMRDWRTDSVKKIDLRTIDIMSAAHNLMEVREPYMLLSGYRSAKTNALLRRRSRRVAKNSLHIKGQAADLRMSSRSVSQIARAAKACQGGGVGKYSRSNFVHMDCGVVRTWGG
;
A
#
# COMPACT_ATOMS: atom_id res chain seq x y z
N PRO A 1 49.99 31.91 40.37
CA PRO A 1 49.83 32.13 41.76
C PRO A 1 48.36 32.10 42.17
N VAL A 2 48.14 31.44 43.27
CA VAL A 2 47.04 31.47 44.19
C VAL A 2 45.87 30.55 43.88
N GLU A 3 46.02 29.37 44.52
CA GLU A 3 44.94 28.41 44.87
C GLU A 3 43.90 29.08 45.78
N HIS A 4 42.65 28.68 45.66
CA HIS A 4 41.70 28.68 46.77
C HIS A 4 40.88 27.42 46.80
N HIS A 5 41.32 26.48 47.67
CA HIS A 5 40.51 25.40 48.22
C HIS A 5 39.32 25.96 49.01
N ARG A 6 38.11 25.49 48.73
CA ARG A 6 37.04 25.49 49.72
C ARG A 6 36.48 24.07 49.89
N ARG A 7 36.82 23.53 51.03
CA ARG A 7 36.18 22.35 51.66
C ARG A 7 34.72 22.70 51.97
N PHE A 8 33.81 21.82 51.62
CA PHE A 8 32.49 21.78 52.25
C PHE A 8 32.27 20.43 52.91
N ARG A 9 31.79 20.55 54.09
CA ARG A 9 31.67 19.63 55.25
C ARG A 9 30.54 18.63 54.99
N VAL A 10 30.79 17.37 55.36
CA VAL A 10 29.81 16.30 55.47
C VAL A 10 29.00 16.50 56.75
N ILE A 11 27.68 16.50 56.65
CA ILE A 11 26.76 16.37 57.77
C ILE A 11 25.58 15.49 57.37
N GLY A 12 25.35 14.45 58.15
CA GLY A 12 24.01 13.94 58.47
C GLY A 12 23.57 12.65 57.76
N ARG A 13 23.85 11.55 58.40
CA ARG A 13 23.09 10.28 58.25
C ARG A 13 21.65 10.49 58.70
N SER A 14 20.69 10.14 57.85
CA SER A 14 19.36 9.72 58.32
C SER A 14 19.01 8.40 57.66
N ASN A 15 18.88 7.39 58.52
CA ASN A 15 18.36 6.06 58.17
C ASN A 15 16.93 6.19 57.66
N ILE A 16 16.69 5.82 56.44
CA ILE A 16 15.34 5.51 55.96
C ILE A 16 15.32 4.01 55.71
N MET A 17 14.52 3.33 56.52
CA MET A 17 14.19 1.91 56.39
C MET A 17 13.66 1.65 55.00
N THR A 18 14.38 0.89 54.23
CA THR A 18 13.86 0.25 53.01
C THR A 18 13.02 -0.94 53.43
N GLN A 19 11.70 -0.77 53.43
CA GLN A 19 10.77 -1.89 53.40
C GLN A 19 10.84 -2.52 52.04
N GLU A 20 11.50 -3.65 51.94
CA GLU A 20 11.39 -4.54 50.79
C GLU A 20 9.99 -5.16 50.76
N LEU A 21 9.12 -4.61 49.89
CA LEU A 21 7.90 -5.28 49.45
C LEU A 21 8.28 -6.32 48.40
N SER A 22 8.67 -7.50 48.91
CA SER A 22 8.76 -8.72 48.10
C SER A 22 7.35 -9.16 47.72
N THR A 23 6.76 -8.57 46.68
CA THR A 23 5.61 -9.14 45.99
C THR A 23 6.14 -10.11 44.94
N GLY A 24 6.28 -11.37 45.35
CA GLY A 24 6.54 -12.46 44.40
C GLY A 24 5.42 -12.57 43.41
N ILE A 25 5.64 -12.04 42.21
CA ILE A 25 4.71 -12.22 41.06
C ILE A 25 4.80 -13.69 40.69
N ASN A 26 3.75 -14.42 41.04
CA ASN A 26 3.62 -15.83 40.74
C ASN A 26 3.53 -16.01 39.22
N ARG A 27 4.50 -16.69 38.58
CA ARG A 27 4.57 -16.92 37.12
C ARG A 27 3.32 -17.57 36.56
N ARG A 28 2.53 -18.28 37.38
CA ARG A 28 1.22 -18.85 36.97
C ARG A 28 0.14 -17.79 36.85
N ALA A 29 0.20 -16.68 37.58
CA ALA A 29 -0.75 -15.57 37.46
C ALA A 29 -0.52 -14.73 36.17
N LEU A 30 0.74 -14.69 35.70
CA LEU A 30 1.06 -13.97 34.47
C LEU A 30 0.52 -14.66 33.22
N LEU A 31 0.43 -16.01 33.23
CA LEU A 31 -0.12 -16.78 32.11
C LEU A 31 -1.66 -16.72 32.04
N GLY A 32 -2.33 -16.44 33.16
CA GLY A 32 -3.79 -16.25 33.19
C GLY A 32 -4.28 -14.88 32.71
N ALA A 33 -3.43 -13.84 32.77
CA ALA A 33 -3.80 -12.47 32.40
C ALA A 33 -3.75 -12.20 30.90
N PHE A 34 -3.04 -13.03 30.11
CA PHE A 34 -2.97 -12.89 28.65
C PHE A 34 -4.08 -13.62 27.88
N ALA A 35 -4.90 -14.41 28.55
CA ALA A 35 -5.98 -15.15 27.89
C ALA A 35 -7.30 -14.38 27.77
N ALA A 36 -7.40 -13.15 28.31
CA ALA A 36 -8.68 -12.44 28.42
C ALA A 36 -8.79 -11.15 27.58
N THR A 37 -7.85 -10.81 26.70
CA THR A 37 -7.93 -9.58 25.90
C THR A 37 -7.71 -9.79 24.41
N ALA A 38 -8.05 -10.93 23.89
CA ALA A 38 -8.23 -11.10 22.45
C ALA A 38 -9.72 -11.00 22.10
N ILE A 39 -10.43 -9.97 22.59
CA ILE A 39 -11.54 -9.42 21.83
C ILE A 39 -10.89 -8.57 20.74
N VAL A 40 -10.42 -9.24 19.69
CA VAL A 40 -10.23 -8.60 18.40
C VAL A 40 -11.65 -8.13 18.04
N ALA A 41 -11.93 -6.85 18.25
CA ALA A 41 -13.03 -6.20 17.57
C ALA A 41 -12.80 -6.46 16.10
N ALA A 42 -13.52 -7.39 15.52
CA ALA A 42 -13.51 -7.61 14.09
C ALA A 42 -13.82 -6.24 13.48
N PRO A 43 -12.96 -5.68 12.62
CA PRO A 43 -13.23 -4.40 12.02
C PRO A 43 -14.57 -4.55 11.31
N THR A 44 -15.54 -3.75 11.71
CA THR A 44 -16.82 -3.62 11.01
C THR A 44 -16.53 -2.98 9.67
N PHE A 45 -16.11 -3.80 8.71
CA PHE A 45 -15.98 -3.38 7.32
C PHE A 45 -17.39 -3.10 6.80
N SER A 46 -17.65 -1.83 6.52
CA SER A 46 -18.82 -1.47 5.74
C SER A 46 -18.79 -2.23 4.41
N ASN A 47 -19.87 -2.86 4.06
CA ASN A 47 -20.13 -3.83 3.00
C ASN A 47 -19.91 -3.34 1.56
N ALA A 48 -18.77 -2.75 1.20
CA ALA A 48 -18.53 -2.34 -0.18
C ALA A 48 -17.13 -2.68 -0.75
N ALA A 49 -16.20 -3.11 0.08
CA ALA A 49 -14.92 -3.62 -0.41
C ALA A 49 -14.71 -4.98 0.25
N GLY A 50 -14.97 -6.05 -0.49
CA GLY A 50 -14.59 -7.39 -0.08
C GLY A 50 -13.14 -7.36 0.42
N PHE A 51 -12.85 -8.09 1.49
CA PHE A 51 -11.52 -8.22 2.05
C PHE A 51 -10.52 -8.59 0.95
N LEU A 52 -9.71 -7.63 0.52
CA LEU A 52 -8.66 -7.88 -0.45
C LEU A 52 -7.54 -8.64 0.24
N ARG A 53 -7.32 -9.87 -0.18
CA ARG A 53 -6.18 -10.64 0.28
C ARG A 53 -4.89 -9.88 0.00
N GLY A 54 -4.07 -9.68 1.04
CA GLY A 54 -2.83 -8.91 0.95
C GLY A 54 -2.96 -7.43 1.32
N SER A 55 -4.18 -6.90 1.58
CA SER A 55 -4.33 -5.56 2.14
C SER A 55 -4.07 -5.59 3.64
N GLY A 56 -3.16 -4.78 4.14
CA GLY A 56 -2.89 -4.62 5.57
C GLY A 56 -3.56 -3.37 6.15
N ASP A 57 -3.34 -3.13 7.45
CA ASP A 57 -3.81 -1.94 8.18
C ASP A 57 -3.06 -0.67 7.77
N ILE A 58 -1.87 -0.83 7.22
CA ILE A 58 -1.09 0.24 6.57
C ILE A 58 -0.91 -0.14 5.11
N ARG A 59 -1.42 0.69 4.19
CA ARG A 59 -1.30 0.43 2.76
C ARG A 59 -0.37 1.46 2.13
N ARG A 60 0.58 0.95 1.39
CA ARG A 60 1.61 1.73 0.71
C ARG A 60 1.59 1.45 -0.79
N ILE A 61 1.82 2.47 -1.59
CA ILE A 61 1.96 2.33 -3.04
C ILE A 61 3.34 2.82 -3.48
N ARG A 62 4.02 2.02 -4.30
CA ARG A 62 5.33 2.33 -4.88
C ARG A 62 5.25 2.22 -6.38
N MET A 63 5.51 3.31 -7.06
CA MET A 63 5.49 3.34 -8.52
C MET A 63 6.59 4.25 -9.07
N TYR A 64 7.03 3.96 -10.29
CA TYR A 64 7.80 4.88 -11.11
C TYR A 64 7.26 4.88 -12.54
N SER A 65 7.44 5.99 -13.24
CA SER A 65 7.04 6.15 -14.63
C SER A 65 8.27 6.27 -15.50
N GLY A 66 8.51 5.30 -16.37
CA GLY A 66 9.58 5.38 -17.37
C GLY A 66 9.30 6.41 -18.49
N ARG A 67 8.13 7.06 -18.47
CA ARG A 67 7.74 8.08 -19.45
C ARG A 67 7.99 9.49 -18.95
N THR A 68 7.69 9.75 -17.69
CA THR A 68 7.82 11.08 -17.07
C THR A 68 9.05 11.20 -16.16
N GLY A 69 9.70 10.09 -15.81
CA GLY A 69 10.78 10.05 -14.84
C GLY A 69 10.32 10.16 -13.37
N GLU A 70 9.05 10.39 -13.14
CA GLU A 70 8.47 10.58 -11.81
C GLU A 70 8.49 9.28 -11.00
N ARG A 71 8.52 9.44 -9.67
CA ARG A 71 8.44 8.32 -8.70
C ARG A 71 7.56 8.72 -7.54
N ILE A 72 6.81 7.75 -7.02
CA ILE A 72 6.09 7.86 -5.75
C ILE A 72 6.36 6.63 -4.89
N ASP A 73 6.49 6.87 -3.59
CA ASP A 73 6.58 5.84 -2.57
C ASP A 73 5.94 6.40 -1.30
N MET A 74 4.68 6.08 -1.05
CA MET A 74 3.92 6.70 0.02
C MET A 74 2.90 5.76 0.65
N ILE A 75 2.63 5.99 1.92
CA ILE A 75 1.50 5.41 2.63
C ILE A 75 0.26 6.25 2.27
N TYR A 76 -0.79 5.59 1.81
CA TYR A 76 -2.04 6.25 1.41
C TYR A 76 -3.25 5.84 2.26
N TRP A 77 -3.07 4.84 3.13
CA TRP A 77 -4.09 4.33 4.04
C TRP A 77 -3.47 3.92 5.37
N ILE A 78 -4.08 4.34 6.48
CA ILE A 78 -3.71 3.95 7.84
C ILE A 78 -5.00 3.73 8.63
N GLU A 79 -5.11 2.58 9.30
CA GLU A 79 -6.15 2.28 10.29
C GLU A 79 -7.56 2.69 9.86
N GLY A 80 -7.98 2.26 8.70
CA GLY A 80 -9.34 2.51 8.21
C GLY A 80 -9.53 3.83 7.45
N LYS A 81 -8.49 4.67 7.29
CA LYS A 81 -8.62 6.01 6.68
C LYS A 81 -7.66 6.23 5.52
N TYR A 82 -8.18 6.76 4.41
CA TYR A 82 -7.36 7.24 3.31
C TYR A 82 -6.74 8.60 3.63
N ILE A 83 -5.45 8.75 3.34
CA ILE A 83 -4.71 10.00 3.47
C ILE A 83 -4.99 10.83 2.21
N LYS A 84 -5.80 11.89 2.36
CA LYS A 84 -6.33 12.68 1.22
C LYS A 84 -5.22 13.23 0.32
N ASP A 85 -4.12 13.73 0.88
CA ASP A 85 -3.04 14.30 0.09
C ASP A 85 -2.25 13.23 -0.65
N ALA A 86 -2.00 12.08 -0.03
CA ALA A 86 -1.41 10.93 -0.72
C ALA A 86 -2.28 10.47 -1.91
N ILE A 87 -3.60 10.47 -1.76
CA ILE A 87 -4.52 10.13 -2.88
C ILE A 87 -4.45 11.18 -4.00
N LYS A 88 -4.31 12.47 -3.69
CA LYS A 88 -4.10 13.52 -4.71
C LYS A 88 -2.82 13.27 -5.51
N GLU A 89 -1.72 12.96 -4.82
CA GLU A 89 -0.44 12.63 -5.46
C GLU A 89 -0.55 11.39 -6.36
N VAL A 90 -1.23 10.33 -5.89
CA VAL A 90 -1.49 9.13 -6.70
C VAL A 90 -2.31 9.48 -7.94
N ASN A 91 -3.36 10.31 -7.81
CA ASN A 91 -4.17 10.75 -8.95
C ASN A 91 -3.34 11.51 -9.99
N TYR A 92 -2.45 12.42 -9.52
CA TYR A 92 -1.55 13.16 -10.39
C TYR A 92 -0.52 12.25 -11.06
N PHE A 93 0.12 11.37 -10.31
CA PHE A 93 1.08 10.40 -10.84
C PHE A 93 0.47 9.49 -11.92
N MET A 94 -0.77 9.02 -11.70
CA MET A 94 -1.48 8.12 -12.62
C MET A 94 -2.24 8.85 -13.74
N ARG A 95 -2.00 10.15 -13.95
CA ARG A 95 -2.64 10.94 -15.01
C ARG A 95 -2.32 10.41 -16.42
N ASP A 96 -3.08 10.88 -17.38
CA ASP A 96 -2.74 10.65 -18.79
C ASP A 96 -1.52 11.50 -19.18
N TRP A 97 -0.32 10.91 -19.11
CA TRP A 97 0.94 11.59 -19.40
C TRP A 97 1.04 12.19 -20.81
N ARG A 98 0.18 11.80 -21.73
CA ARG A 98 0.15 12.33 -23.11
C ARG A 98 -0.59 13.66 -23.24
N THR A 99 -1.56 13.88 -22.36
CA THR A 99 -2.42 15.06 -22.36
C THR A 99 -2.32 15.84 -21.07
N ASP A 100 -1.54 15.34 -20.13
CA ASP A 100 -1.38 15.84 -18.76
C ASP A 100 -2.69 15.95 -17.97
N SER A 101 -3.71 15.23 -18.45
CA SER A 101 -5.05 15.25 -17.85
C SER A 101 -5.11 14.38 -16.61
N VAL A 102 -5.50 14.97 -15.51
CA VAL A 102 -5.68 14.30 -14.21
C VAL A 102 -7.13 13.83 -14.08
N LYS A 103 -7.32 12.64 -13.49
CA LYS A 103 -8.62 12.11 -13.09
C LYS A 103 -8.50 11.43 -11.73
N LYS A 104 -9.57 11.49 -10.94
CA LYS A 104 -9.68 10.70 -9.71
C LYS A 104 -9.59 9.21 -10.05
N ILE A 105 -8.58 8.55 -9.49
CA ILE A 105 -8.43 7.09 -9.59
C ILE A 105 -9.36 6.45 -8.56
N ASP A 106 -10.05 5.40 -8.96
CA ASP A 106 -10.88 4.61 -8.05
C ASP A 106 -9.99 3.98 -6.96
N LEU A 107 -10.33 4.21 -5.71
CA LEU A 107 -9.54 3.76 -4.56
C LEU A 107 -9.33 2.25 -4.56
N ARG A 108 -10.31 1.48 -5.04
CA ARG A 108 -10.21 0.02 -5.17
C ARG A 108 -9.09 -0.39 -6.13
N THR A 109 -8.84 0.39 -7.20
CA THR A 109 -7.71 0.12 -8.10
C THR A 109 -6.38 0.27 -7.36
N ILE A 110 -6.22 1.32 -6.54
CA ILE A 110 -5.02 1.54 -5.74
C ILE A 110 -4.85 0.41 -4.71
N ASP A 111 -5.94 0.01 -4.06
CA ASP A 111 -5.94 -1.07 -3.08
C ASP A 111 -5.53 -2.43 -3.68
N ILE A 112 -6.04 -2.78 -4.86
CA ILE A 112 -5.67 -4.00 -5.58
C ILE A 112 -4.18 -3.99 -5.92
N MET A 113 -3.66 -2.85 -6.43
CA MET A 113 -2.24 -2.72 -6.75
C MET A 113 -1.36 -2.88 -5.50
N SER A 114 -1.72 -2.24 -4.40
CA SER A 114 -1.02 -2.35 -3.11
C SER A 114 -1.07 -3.78 -2.55
N ALA A 115 -2.24 -4.40 -2.53
CA ALA A 115 -2.42 -5.77 -2.05
C ALA A 115 -1.61 -6.78 -2.88
N ALA A 116 -1.64 -6.68 -4.19
CA ALA A 116 -0.85 -7.52 -5.08
C ALA A 116 0.66 -7.32 -4.88
N HIS A 117 1.08 -6.07 -4.61
CA HIS A 117 2.48 -5.76 -4.30
C HIS A 117 2.93 -6.42 -3.00
N ASN A 118 2.11 -6.35 -1.95
CA ASN A 118 2.40 -6.99 -0.67
C ASN A 118 2.50 -8.51 -0.79
N LEU A 119 1.61 -9.15 -1.57
CA LEU A 119 1.65 -10.60 -1.80
C LEU A 119 2.90 -11.08 -2.56
N MET A 120 3.61 -10.18 -3.24
CA MET A 120 4.87 -10.50 -3.90
C MET A 120 6.09 -10.36 -2.99
N GLU A 121 5.92 -9.78 -1.80
CA GLU A 121 6.99 -9.58 -0.79
C GLU A 121 8.23 -8.91 -1.38
N VAL A 122 8.02 -7.84 -2.16
CA VAL A 122 9.10 -7.08 -2.80
C VAL A 122 9.09 -5.63 -2.38
N ARG A 123 10.26 -4.98 -2.49
CA ARG A 123 10.39 -3.52 -2.27
C ARG A 123 10.46 -2.73 -3.58
N GLU A 124 10.73 -3.39 -4.69
CA GLU A 124 10.81 -2.74 -6.00
C GLU A 124 9.48 -2.09 -6.36
N PRO A 125 9.48 -0.83 -6.82
CA PRO A 125 8.26 -0.16 -7.27
C PRO A 125 7.73 -0.77 -8.57
N TYR A 126 6.41 -0.73 -8.78
CA TYR A 126 5.86 -0.97 -10.09
C TYR A 126 6.36 0.07 -11.10
N MET A 127 6.70 -0.35 -12.30
CA MET A 127 6.75 0.53 -13.45
C MET A 127 5.32 0.73 -13.98
N LEU A 128 4.79 1.94 -13.83
CA LEU A 128 3.49 2.31 -14.40
C LEU A 128 3.65 2.58 -15.91
N LEU A 129 2.92 1.83 -16.73
CA LEU A 129 2.86 2.02 -18.18
C LEU A 129 1.66 2.87 -18.59
N SER A 130 0.52 2.72 -17.88
CA SER A 130 -0.70 3.48 -18.10
C SER A 130 -1.57 3.44 -16.84
N GLY A 131 -1.93 4.61 -16.32
CA GLY A 131 -2.99 4.80 -15.34
C GLY A 131 -4.26 5.28 -16.03
N TYR A 132 -4.74 6.47 -15.65
CA TYR A 132 -5.82 7.14 -16.37
C TYR A 132 -5.47 7.38 -17.84
N ARG A 133 -6.45 7.25 -18.67
CA ARG A 133 -6.34 7.44 -20.12
C ARG A 133 -7.50 8.29 -20.61
N SER A 134 -7.24 9.49 -21.10
CA SER A 134 -8.27 10.37 -21.67
C SER A 134 -8.97 9.70 -22.86
N ALA A 135 -10.19 10.11 -23.15
CA ALA A 135 -10.92 9.62 -24.33
C ALA A 135 -10.13 9.84 -25.63
N LYS A 136 -9.42 10.98 -25.73
CA LYS A 136 -8.53 11.33 -26.84
C LYS A 136 -7.40 10.31 -26.99
N THR A 137 -6.69 10.04 -25.89
CA THR A 137 -5.61 9.03 -25.88
C THR A 137 -6.15 7.63 -26.19
N ASN A 138 -7.28 7.24 -25.61
CA ASN A 138 -7.87 5.93 -25.88
C ASN A 138 -8.27 5.79 -27.36
N ALA A 139 -8.85 6.82 -27.97
CA ALA A 139 -9.16 6.82 -29.38
C ALA A 139 -7.92 6.71 -30.29
N LEU A 140 -6.82 7.43 -29.90
CA LEU A 140 -5.54 7.32 -30.60
C LEU A 140 -4.97 5.89 -30.56
N LEU A 141 -5.00 5.26 -29.38
CA LEU A 141 -4.48 3.90 -29.20
C LEU A 141 -5.34 2.86 -29.92
N ARG A 142 -6.66 3.06 -29.99
CA ARG A 142 -7.57 2.20 -30.75
C ARG A 142 -7.31 2.23 -32.26
N ARG A 143 -6.93 3.37 -32.82
CA ARG A 143 -6.51 3.46 -34.23
C ARG A 143 -5.26 2.61 -34.50
N ARG A 144 -4.39 2.45 -33.53
CA ARG A 144 -3.14 1.66 -33.63
C ARG A 144 -3.31 0.18 -33.28
N SER A 145 -4.34 -0.18 -32.52
CA SER A 145 -4.53 -1.56 -32.06
C SER A 145 -5.99 -1.89 -31.77
N ARG A 146 -6.50 -2.95 -32.44
CA ARG A 146 -7.83 -3.51 -32.19
C ARG A 146 -7.98 -4.11 -30.78
N ARG A 147 -6.86 -4.33 -30.04
CA ARG A 147 -6.89 -4.86 -28.69
C ARG A 147 -7.27 -3.82 -27.63
N VAL A 148 -7.32 -2.53 -28.00
CA VAL A 148 -7.73 -1.47 -27.07
C VAL A 148 -9.25 -1.36 -27.06
N ALA A 149 -9.86 -1.64 -25.91
CA ALA A 149 -11.31 -1.58 -25.75
C ALA A 149 -11.87 -0.16 -25.94
N LYS A 150 -13.06 -0.03 -26.55
CA LYS A 150 -13.78 1.25 -26.67
C LYS A 150 -14.13 1.80 -25.28
N ASN A 151 -14.71 0.96 -24.44
CA ASN A 151 -15.15 1.30 -23.08
C ASN A 151 -14.10 0.83 -22.05
N SER A 152 -12.86 1.28 -22.23
CA SER A 152 -11.75 0.90 -21.36
C SER A 152 -11.92 1.45 -19.94
N LEU A 153 -11.65 0.64 -18.91
CA LEU A 153 -11.67 1.08 -17.52
C LEU A 153 -10.58 2.12 -17.21
N HIS A 154 -9.52 2.21 -17.99
CA HIS A 154 -8.55 3.32 -17.91
C HIS A 154 -9.22 4.69 -18.11
N ILE A 155 -10.24 4.82 -18.97
CA ILE A 155 -10.96 6.08 -19.18
C ILE A 155 -11.73 6.51 -17.93
N LYS A 156 -12.10 5.53 -17.10
CA LYS A 156 -12.83 5.76 -15.84
C LYS A 156 -11.91 6.00 -14.64
N GLY A 157 -10.58 5.87 -14.81
CA GLY A 157 -9.64 5.86 -13.69
C GLY A 157 -9.71 4.59 -12.85
N GLN A 158 -10.13 3.49 -13.45
CA GLN A 158 -10.41 2.22 -12.78
C GLN A 158 -9.42 1.11 -13.17
N ALA A 159 -8.32 1.42 -13.82
CA ALA A 159 -7.36 0.44 -14.31
C ALA A 159 -5.92 0.98 -14.31
N ALA A 160 -4.97 0.06 -14.23
CA ALA A 160 -3.54 0.30 -14.39
C ALA A 160 -2.87 -0.82 -15.19
N ASP A 161 -1.94 -0.46 -16.06
CA ASP A 161 -1.02 -1.37 -16.73
C ASP A 161 0.35 -1.25 -16.09
N LEU A 162 0.88 -2.37 -15.57
CA LEU A 162 2.04 -2.40 -14.68
C LEU A 162 3.03 -3.51 -15.05
N ARG A 163 4.29 -3.30 -14.74
CA ARG A 163 5.33 -4.34 -14.74
C ARG A 163 6.37 -4.11 -13.65
N MET A 164 7.26 -5.04 -13.44
CA MET A 164 8.42 -4.97 -12.56
C MET A 164 9.60 -5.68 -13.24
N SER A 165 10.83 -5.37 -12.83
CA SER A 165 12.01 -6.11 -13.32
C SER A 165 12.28 -7.36 -12.49
N SER A 166 12.02 -7.32 -11.18
CA SER A 166 12.27 -8.45 -10.25
C SER A 166 11.17 -9.53 -10.27
N ARG A 167 10.07 -9.32 -10.97
CA ARG A 167 8.96 -10.29 -11.05
C ARG A 167 8.47 -10.44 -12.48
N SER A 168 8.31 -11.68 -12.90
CA SER A 168 7.71 -12.00 -14.18
C SER A 168 6.24 -11.59 -14.24
N VAL A 169 5.75 -11.36 -15.46
CA VAL A 169 4.32 -11.08 -15.73
C VAL A 169 3.42 -12.14 -15.08
N SER A 170 3.83 -13.41 -15.11
CA SER A 170 3.08 -14.51 -14.49
C SER A 170 3.03 -14.41 -12.96
N GLN A 171 4.11 -13.98 -12.31
CA GLN A 171 4.14 -13.78 -10.86
C GLN A 171 3.25 -12.60 -10.44
N ILE A 172 3.36 -11.46 -11.15
CA ILE A 172 2.52 -10.28 -10.91
C ILE A 172 1.04 -10.63 -11.12
N ALA A 173 0.70 -11.30 -12.23
CA ALA A 173 -0.67 -11.71 -12.52
C ALA A 173 -1.23 -12.68 -11.47
N ARG A 174 -0.41 -13.59 -10.94
CA ARG A 174 -0.80 -14.53 -9.87
C ARG A 174 -1.12 -13.78 -8.58
N ALA A 175 -0.28 -12.84 -8.17
CA ALA A 175 -0.52 -12.00 -7.00
C ALA A 175 -1.81 -11.18 -7.15
N ALA A 176 -2.00 -10.52 -8.31
CA ALA A 176 -3.21 -9.75 -8.61
C ALA A 176 -4.49 -10.61 -8.59
N LYS A 177 -4.45 -11.82 -9.16
CA LYS A 177 -5.57 -12.76 -9.11
C LYS A 177 -5.89 -13.20 -7.68
N ALA A 178 -4.88 -13.41 -6.85
CA ALA A 178 -5.06 -13.83 -5.45
C ALA A 178 -5.78 -12.76 -4.61
N CYS A 179 -5.76 -11.48 -5.01
CA CYS A 179 -6.49 -10.41 -4.36
C CYS A 179 -8.01 -10.51 -4.55
N GLN A 180 -8.50 -11.16 -5.61
CA GLN A 180 -9.94 -11.28 -5.92
C GLN A 180 -10.65 -9.92 -6.06
N GLY A 181 -9.91 -8.84 -6.33
CA GLY A 181 -10.40 -7.46 -6.28
C GLY A 181 -11.01 -6.95 -7.59
N GLY A 182 -10.77 -7.64 -8.72
CA GLY A 182 -11.23 -7.17 -10.03
C GLY A 182 -10.61 -7.92 -11.21
N GLY A 183 -10.55 -7.28 -12.37
CA GLY A 183 -10.02 -7.87 -13.59
C GLY A 183 -8.49 -7.92 -13.63
N VAL A 184 -7.95 -9.03 -14.11
CA VAL A 184 -6.51 -9.23 -14.30
C VAL A 184 -6.22 -9.73 -15.71
N GLY A 185 -5.52 -8.91 -16.49
CA GLY A 185 -5.05 -9.24 -17.83
C GLY A 185 -3.56 -9.53 -17.85
N LYS A 186 -3.16 -10.71 -18.38
CA LYS A 186 -1.76 -11.08 -18.53
C LYS A 186 -1.31 -10.87 -19.98
N TYR A 187 -0.32 -10.02 -20.19
CA TYR A 187 0.20 -9.68 -21.52
C TYR A 187 1.69 -10.07 -21.62
N SER A 188 1.95 -11.38 -21.72
CA SER A 188 3.32 -11.93 -21.69
C SER A 188 4.22 -11.37 -22.80
N ARG A 189 3.72 -11.29 -24.04
CA ARG A 189 4.47 -10.73 -25.17
C ARG A 189 4.81 -9.25 -25.00
N SER A 190 3.93 -8.48 -24.36
CA SER A 190 4.09 -7.03 -24.15
C SER A 190 4.70 -6.71 -22.79
N ASN A 191 5.00 -7.73 -22.01
CA ASN A 191 5.64 -7.66 -20.69
C ASN A 191 4.94 -6.70 -19.74
N PHE A 192 3.63 -6.91 -19.50
CA PHE A 192 2.89 -6.19 -18.46
C PHE A 192 1.65 -6.95 -17.98
N VAL A 193 1.14 -6.52 -16.84
CA VAL A 193 -0.15 -6.97 -16.29
C VAL A 193 -1.10 -5.77 -16.22
N HIS A 194 -2.32 -5.99 -16.69
CA HIS A 194 -3.44 -5.09 -16.45
C HIS A 194 -4.14 -5.47 -15.15
N MET A 195 -4.42 -4.49 -14.31
CA MET A 195 -5.25 -4.63 -13.11
C MET A 195 -6.38 -3.61 -13.15
N ASP A 196 -7.59 -4.03 -12.84
CA ASP A 196 -8.75 -3.12 -12.74
C ASP A 196 -9.68 -3.50 -11.58
N CYS A 197 -10.50 -2.57 -11.14
CA CYS A 197 -11.48 -2.78 -10.06
C CYS A 197 -12.90 -3.09 -10.60
N GLY A 198 -13.02 -3.58 -11.80
CA GLY A 198 -14.28 -4.06 -12.37
C GLY A 198 -14.65 -5.46 -11.86
N VAL A 199 -15.51 -6.15 -12.60
CA VAL A 199 -15.88 -7.54 -12.29
C VAL A 199 -14.66 -8.44 -12.28
N VAL A 200 -14.57 -9.36 -11.31
CA VAL A 200 -13.49 -10.33 -11.18
C VAL A 200 -13.48 -11.22 -12.44
N ARG A 201 -12.40 -11.14 -13.19
CA ARG A 201 -12.17 -11.91 -14.42
C ARG A 201 -10.69 -11.96 -14.76
N THR A 202 -10.32 -12.91 -15.59
CA THR A 202 -8.93 -13.04 -16.05
C THR A 202 -8.87 -13.30 -17.54
N TRP A 203 -7.85 -12.77 -18.23
CA TRP A 203 -7.63 -12.98 -19.65
C TRP A 203 -6.14 -12.87 -20.01
N GLY A 204 -5.82 -13.24 -21.23
CA GLY A 204 -4.48 -13.21 -21.77
C GLY A 204 -3.64 -14.45 -21.40
N GLY A 205 -2.44 -14.57 -21.97
CA GLY A 205 -1.55 -15.71 -21.83
C GLY A 205 -0.10 -15.37 -22.21
#